data_b8fdbbd1b4fb601b530e4a0a431d34d0
#
_entry.id   b8fdbbd1b4fb601b530e4a0a431d34d0
#
_cell.length_a   1.000
_cell.length_b   1.000
_cell.length_c   1.000
_cell.angle_alpha   90.00
_cell.angle_beta   90.00
_cell.angle_gamma   90.00
#
_symmetry.space_group_name_H-M   'P 1'
#
loop_
_entity.id
_entity.type
_entity.pdbx_description
1 polymer ?
#
loop_
_entity_poly.entity_id
_entity_poly.type
_entity_poly.pdbx_seq_one_letter_code
_entity_poly.pdbx_strand_id
1 'polypeptide(L)'
;VVGLDGQDPALTDRFMKEGILPNFSRLAKTGAYPRLRTTYPSISPVAWSSFSTGVHPARHNIFDFLDRDRRTYLPVLSSAYIGKVDRFFKLGRYLIPRHRPEIRLLRKSKPFWTILGEHRIWSTVLRVPITFPPDKFYGAELSAMCVPDLLGTQGTFLLFTTRPASGAFKEGGQRVQVTRTGDRIDTA
;
A
#
# COMPACT_ATOMS: atom_id res chain seq x y z
N VAL A 1 -12.36 4.61 -11.28
CA VAL A 1 -11.58 3.35 -11.29
C VAL A 1 -11.58 2.79 -9.87
N VAL A 2 -11.86 1.49 -9.74
CA VAL A 2 -11.74 0.75 -8.47
C VAL A 2 -10.71 -0.35 -8.70
N GLY A 3 -9.67 -0.38 -7.90
CA GLY A 3 -8.63 -1.40 -7.95
C GLY A 3 -8.76 -2.35 -6.77
N LEU A 4 -8.71 -3.64 -7.03
CA LEU A 4 -8.72 -4.70 -6.02
C LEU A 4 -7.37 -5.41 -6.06
N ASP A 5 -6.63 -5.29 -4.97
CA ASP A 5 -5.33 -5.95 -4.85
C ASP A 5 -5.50 -7.45 -4.59
N GLY A 6 -4.68 -8.28 -5.24
CA GLY A 6 -4.69 -9.72 -5.06
C GLY A 6 -5.94 -10.45 -5.56
N GLN A 7 -6.78 -9.84 -6.38
CA GLN A 7 -7.98 -10.48 -6.91
C GLN A 7 -7.62 -11.62 -7.88
N ASP A 8 -7.93 -12.85 -7.49
CA ASP A 8 -7.75 -14.02 -8.33
C ASP A 8 -8.92 -14.18 -9.32
N PRO A 9 -8.65 -14.17 -10.65
CA PRO A 9 -9.72 -14.28 -11.65
C PRO A 9 -10.39 -15.65 -11.68
N ALA A 10 -9.69 -16.73 -11.35
CA ALA A 10 -10.30 -18.06 -11.34
C ALA A 10 -11.27 -18.24 -10.17
N LEU A 11 -10.92 -17.71 -9.00
CA LEU A 11 -11.82 -17.66 -7.84
C LEU A 11 -13.03 -16.76 -8.13
N THR A 12 -12.79 -15.60 -8.75
CA THR A 12 -13.88 -14.70 -9.14
C THR A 12 -14.87 -15.36 -10.08
N ASP A 13 -14.37 -16.07 -11.10
CA ASP A 13 -15.24 -16.84 -12.04
C ASP A 13 -16.04 -17.91 -11.32
N ARG A 14 -15.40 -18.67 -10.44
CA ARG A 14 -16.06 -19.71 -9.67
C ARG A 14 -17.19 -19.11 -8.83
N PHE A 15 -16.92 -18.07 -8.07
CA PHE A 15 -17.91 -17.44 -7.20
C PHE A 15 -19.04 -16.75 -7.98
N MET A 16 -18.76 -16.22 -9.17
CA MET A 16 -19.81 -15.73 -10.06
C MET A 16 -20.72 -16.88 -10.55
N LYS A 17 -20.14 -18.04 -10.92
CA LYS A 17 -20.90 -19.23 -11.34
C LYS A 17 -21.75 -19.81 -10.21
N GLU A 18 -21.23 -19.79 -8.99
CA GLU A 18 -21.93 -20.23 -7.77
C GLU A 18 -22.97 -19.21 -7.27
N GLY A 19 -23.10 -18.06 -7.90
CA GLY A 19 -24.05 -17.01 -7.51
C GLY A 19 -23.63 -16.18 -6.27
N ILE A 20 -22.42 -16.40 -5.76
CA ILE A 20 -21.90 -15.70 -4.56
C ILE A 20 -21.56 -14.25 -4.86
N LEU A 21 -21.19 -13.92 -6.11
CA LEU A 21 -20.83 -12.59 -6.56
C LEU A 21 -21.85 -12.01 -7.59
N PRO A 22 -23.09 -11.71 -7.19
CA PRO A 22 -24.12 -11.28 -8.13
C PRO A 22 -23.82 -9.94 -8.79
N ASN A 23 -23.16 -9.02 -8.07
CA ASN A 23 -22.79 -7.71 -8.62
C ASN A 23 -21.67 -7.81 -9.65
N PHE A 24 -20.66 -8.65 -9.42
CA PHE A 24 -19.62 -8.94 -10.44
C PHE A 24 -20.25 -9.60 -11.68
N SER A 25 -21.15 -10.56 -11.49
CA SER A 25 -21.89 -11.19 -12.59
C SER A 25 -22.67 -10.18 -13.41
N ARG A 26 -23.33 -9.21 -12.75
CA ARG A 26 -24.03 -8.12 -13.42
C ARG A 26 -23.10 -7.24 -14.22
N LEU A 27 -21.99 -6.79 -13.62
CA LEU A 27 -20.98 -5.97 -14.29
C LEU A 27 -20.36 -6.67 -15.49
N ALA A 28 -20.05 -7.97 -15.36
CA ALA A 28 -19.51 -8.76 -16.45
C ALA A 28 -20.49 -8.91 -17.63
N LYS A 29 -21.81 -8.94 -17.37
CA LYS A 29 -22.85 -9.01 -18.40
C LYS A 29 -23.11 -7.68 -19.09
N THR A 30 -22.95 -6.56 -18.40
CA THR A 30 -23.24 -5.21 -18.92
C THR A 30 -21.99 -4.52 -19.50
N GLY A 31 -20.81 -5.04 -19.23
CA GLY A 31 -19.54 -4.51 -19.67
C GLY A 31 -18.64 -5.55 -20.31
N ALA A 32 -17.35 -5.33 -20.24
CA ALA A 32 -16.33 -6.26 -20.66
C ALA A 32 -15.60 -6.84 -19.43
N TYR A 33 -15.32 -8.13 -19.48
CA TYR A 33 -14.58 -8.83 -18.42
C TYR A 33 -13.36 -9.59 -18.99
N PRO A 34 -12.38 -8.88 -19.57
CA PRO A 34 -11.16 -9.47 -20.06
C PRO A 34 -10.21 -9.83 -18.92
N ARG A 35 -9.29 -10.74 -19.18
CA ARG A 35 -8.17 -11.01 -18.27
C ARG A 35 -7.15 -9.88 -18.35
N LEU A 36 -6.80 -9.30 -17.21
CA LEU A 36 -5.74 -8.33 -17.12
C LEU A 36 -4.39 -9.05 -16.96
N ARG A 37 -3.47 -8.81 -17.89
CA ARG A 37 -2.11 -9.34 -17.79
C ARG A 37 -1.33 -8.57 -16.73
N THR A 38 -0.72 -9.28 -15.79
CA THR A 38 0.12 -8.67 -14.75
C THR A 38 1.54 -8.37 -15.25
N THR A 39 2.31 -7.73 -14.40
CA THR A 39 3.73 -7.38 -14.62
C THR A 39 4.67 -8.53 -14.26
N TYR A 40 5.95 -8.37 -14.61
CA TYR A 40 7.04 -9.20 -14.11
C TYR A 40 8.04 -8.30 -13.35
N PRO A 41 8.30 -8.61 -12.06
CA PRO A 41 7.60 -9.61 -11.23
C PRO A 41 6.13 -9.28 -10.99
N SER A 42 5.32 -10.33 -10.72
CA SER A 42 3.86 -10.24 -10.51
C SER A 42 3.52 -9.98 -9.04
N ILE A 43 4.05 -8.92 -8.49
CA ILE A 43 3.83 -8.51 -7.08
C ILE A 43 3.22 -7.12 -7.01
N SER A 44 2.47 -6.86 -5.94
CA SER A 44 1.67 -5.63 -5.79
C SER A 44 2.42 -4.33 -6.04
N PRO A 45 3.59 -4.04 -5.47
CA PRO A 45 4.26 -2.76 -5.70
C PRO A 45 4.62 -2.53 -7.16
N VAL A 46 4.96 -3.57 -7.90
CA VAL A 46 5.31 -3.51 -9.31
C VAL A 46 4.08 -3.31 -10.18
N ALA A 47 3.04 -4.10 -9.92
CA ALA A 47 1.77 -4.02 -10.65
C ALA A 47 1.11 -2.66 -10.48
N TRP A 48 1.00 -2.16 -9.24
CA TRP A 48 0.42 -0.85 -8.96
C TRP A 48 1.24 0.31 -9.50
N SER A 49 2.57 0.21 -9.50
CA SER A 49 3.44 1.21 -10.11
C SER A 49 3.26 1.24 -11.63
N SER A 50 3.17 0.07 -12.28
CA SER A 50 2.90 -0.02 -13.72
C SER A 50 1.50 0.49 -14.07
N PHE A 51 0.48 0.14 -13.27
CA PHE A 51 -0.87 0.66 -13.44
C PHE A 51 -0.91 2.19 -13.36
N SER A 52 -0.32 2.75 -12.31
CA SER A 52 -0.37 4.20 -12.09
C SER A 52 0.39 5.02 -13.13
N THR A 53 1.49 4.48 -13.66
CA THR A 53 2.38 5.22 -14.58
C THR A 53 2.23 4.84 -16.05
N GLY A 54 1.55 3.74 -16.35
CA GLY A 54 1.42 3.23 -17.72
C GLY A 54 2.73 2.72 -18.33
N VAL A 55 3.78 2.47 -17.52
CA VAL A 55 5.08 2.02 -18.00
C VAL A 55 5.54 0.75 -17.29
N HIS A 56 6.46 0.03 -17.89
CA HIS A 56 7.01 -1.21 -17.32
C HIS A 56 8.05 -0.94 -16.22
N PRO A 57 8.41 -1.94 -15.39
CA PRO A 57 9.25 -1.80 -14.19
C PRO A 57 10.60 -1.13 -14.44
N ALA A 58 11.25 -1.38 -15.54
CA ALA A 58 12.53 -0.75 -15.85
C ALA A 58 12.46 0.79 -15.98
N ARG A 59 11.27 1.36 -16.24
CA ARG A 59 11.06 2.80 -16.31
C ARG A 59 10.60 3.41 -15.00
N HIS A 60 9.71 2.76 -14.26
CA HIS A 60 9.26 3.27 -12.96
C HIS A 60 10.18 2.86 -11.79
N ASN A 61 11.12 1.94 -11.98
CA ASN A 61 12.16 1.55 -11.03
C ASN A 61 11.65 0.88 -9.74
N ILE A 62 10.49 0.27 -9.76
CA ILE A 62 9.96 -0.53 -8.65
C ILE A 62 9.94 -1.99 -9.10
N PHE A 63 10.68 -2.86 -8.41
CA PHE A 63 10.81 -4.28 -8.75
C PHE A 63 10.36 -5.21 -7.63
N ASP A 64 10.26 -4.68 -6.39
CA ASP A 64 9.85 -5.42 -5.20
C ASP A 64 9.41 -4.43 -4.10
N PHE A 65 8.97 -4.92 -2.96
CA PHE A 65 8.79 -4.12 -1.73
C PHE A 65 10.11 -3.58 -1.20
N LEU A 66 11.16 -4.36 -1.35
CA LEU A 66 12.51 -4.03 -0.91
C LEU A 66 13.46 -3.91 -2.09
N ASP A 67 14.41 -3.01 -1.96
CA ASP A 67 15.59 -2.90 -2.81
C ASP A 67 16.84 -3.11 -1.96
N ARG A 68 17.98 -3.21 -2.59
CA ARG A 68 19.27 -3.34 -1.94
C ARG A 68 20.03 -2.03 -2.00
N ASP A 69 20.40 -1.50 -0.85
CA ASP A 69 21.34 -0.38 -0.81
C ASP A 69 22.69 -0.83 -1.39
N ARG A 70 23.14 -0.18 -2.44
CA ARG A 70 24.37 -0.54 -3.16
C ARG A 70 25.66 -0.30 -2.35
N ARG A 71 25.60 0.49 -1.29
CA ARG A 71 26.74 0.81 -0.43
C ARG A 71 26.87 -0.16 0.72
N THR A 72 25.76 -0.48 1.37
CA THR A 72 25.73 -1.31 2.58
C THR A 72 25.31 -2.75 2.30
N TYR A 73 24.73 -3.02 1.13
CA TYR A 73 24.10 -4.28 0.73
C TYR A 73 22.92 -4.70 1.62
N LEU A 74 22.46 -3.80 2.49
CA LEU A 74 21.29 -4.04 3.33
C LEU A 74 19.99 -3.80 2.58
N PRO A 75 18.89 -4.46 2.98
CA PRO A 75 17.57 -4.21 2.43
C PRO A 75 17.09 -2.81 2.81
N VAL A 76 16.50 -2.11 1.85
CA VAL A 76 15.86 -0.81 2.01
C VAL A 76 14.51 -0.82 1.32
N LEU A 77 13.61 0.10 1.65
CA LEU A 77 12.35 0.23 0.94
C LEU A 77 12.57 0.62 -0.52
N SER A 78 11.87 -0.03 -1.43
CA SER A 78 11.89 0.32 -2.85
C SER A 78 11.02 1.54 -3.18
N SER A 79 9.97 1.78 -2.38
CA SER A 79 8.95 2.79 -2.65
C SER A 79 9.32 4.19 -2.20
N ALA A 80 9.94 4.32 -1.03
CA ALA A 80 10.25 5.61 -0.44
C ALA A 80 11.59 5.60 0.29
N TYR A 81 12.30 6.71 0.19
CA TYR A 81 13.45 7.01 1.03
C TYR A 81 13.01 7.87 2.21
N ILE A 82 13.41 7.47 3.41
CA ILE A 82 13.16 8.20 4.64
C ILE A 82 14.52 8.49 5.28
N GLY A 83 14.91 9.75 5.27
CA GLY A 83 16.15 10.22 5.86
C GLY A 83 16.12 10.10 7.38
N LYS A 84 17.28 9.90 7.98
CA LYS A 84 17.42 9.86 9.44
C LYS A 84 17.39 11.29 10.00
N VAL A 85 16.73 11.44 11.15
CA VAL A 85 16.87 12.64 11.97
C VAL A 85 18.00 12.39 12.97
N ASP A 86 19.07 13.16 12.89
CA ASP A 86 20.28 13.02 13.71
C ASP A 86 20.38 14.08 14.82
N ARG A 87 19.57 15.14 14.75
CA ARG A 87 19.60 16.26 15.69
C ARG A 87 18.26 16.46 16.37
N PHE A 88 18.28 16.41 17.70
CA PHE A 88 17.10 16.58 18.52
C PHE A 88 17.32 17.71 19.55
N PHE A 89 16.23 18.37 19.88
CA PHE A 89 16.13 19.25 21.05
C PHE A 89 15.38 18.49 22.15
N LYS A 90 15.94 18.44 23.34
CA LYS A 90 15.33 17.78 24.49
C LYS A 90 14.56 18.78 25.32
N LEU A 91 13.25 18.57 25.49
CA LEU A 91 12.39 19.36 26.35
C LEU A 91 11.71 18.43 27.35
N GLY A 92 12.27 18.39 28.58
CA GLY A 92 11.82 17.44 29.58
C GLY A 92 11.97 15.97 29.09
N ARG A 93 10.86 15.24 28.99
CA ARG A 93 10.80 13.86 28.49
C ARG A 93 10.67 13.75 26.96
N TYR A 94 10.48 14.86 26.27
CA TYR A 94 10.26 14.89 24.82
C TYR A 94 11.55 15.14 24.06
N LEU A 95 11.72 14.40 22.93
CA LEU A 95 12.76 14.63 21.95
C LEU A 95 12.10 15.24 20.72
N ILE A 96 12.39 16.51 20.46
CA ILE A 96 11.83 17.26 19.33
C ILE A 96 12.89 17.31 18.23
N PRO A 97 12.61 16.79 17.02
CA PRO A 97 13.57 16.84 15.93
C PRO A 97 13.83 18.30 15.51
N ARG A 98 15.10 18.65 15.31
CA ARG A 98 15.50 20.01 14.86
C ARG A 98 15.22 20.27 13.39
N HIS A 99 15.07 19.22 12.60
CA HIS A 99 14.71 19.31 11.18
C HIS A 99 13.78 18.15 10.81
N ARG A 100 13.01 18.35 9.76
CA ARG A 100 12.17 17.28 9.21
C ARG A 100 13.04 16.27 8.47
N PRO A 101 12.76 14.96 8.56
CA PRO A 101 13.45 13.97 7.73
C PRO A 101 13.18 14.26 6.25
N GLU A 102 14.17 14.04 5.42
CA GLU A 102 13.94 14.02 3.97
C GLU A 102 13.10 12.79 3.61
N ILE A 103 11.99 13.00 2.93
CA ILE A 103 11.13 11.92 2.46
C ILE A 103 10.99 12.08 0.96
N ARG A 104 11.33 11.02 0.19
CA ARG A 104 11.26 11.01 -1.27
C ARG A 104 10.57 9.75 -1.77
N LEU A 105 9.64 9.90 -2.69
CA LEU A 105 9.12 8.79 -3.47
C LEU A 105 10.21 8.31 -4.44
N LEU A 106 10.47 7.01 -4.46
CA LEU A 106 11.50 6.41 -5.31
C LEU A 106 10.97 5.90 -6.65
N ARG A 107 9.65 5.74 -6.76
CA ARG A 107 8.99 5.45 -8.02
C ARG A 107 9.29 6.57 -9.02
N LYS A 108 9.86 6.19 -10.14
CA LYS A 108 10.09 7.08 -11.29
C LYS A 108 8.84 7.10 -12.18
N SER A 109 8.82 8.02 -13.13
CA SER A 109 7.72 8.29 -14.06
C SER A 109 6.48 8.91 -13.38
N LYS A 110 5.78 9.74 -14.13
CA LYS A 110 4.57 10.42 -13.65
C LYS A 110 3.39 9.47 -13.66
N PRO A 111 2.58 9.44 -12.62
CA PRO A 111 1.32 8.72 -12.65
C PRO A 111 0.28 9.45 -13.51
N PHE A 112 -0.72 8.72 -13.99
CA PHE A 112 -1.71 9.27 -14.91
C PHE A 112 -2.53 10.42 -14.31
N TRP A 113 -2.78 10.43 -13.01
CA TRP A 113 -3.49 11.54 -12.35
C TRP A 113 -2.68 12.84 -12.32
N THR A 114 -1.34 12.77 -12.29
CA THR A 114 -0.50 13.95 -12.46
C THR A 114 -0.61 14.50 -13.87
N ILE A 115 -0.64 13.62 -14.89
CA ILE A 115 -0.86 14.02 -16.29
C ILE A 115 -2.24 14.65 -16.47
N LEU A 116 -3.28 14.07 -15.90
CA LEU A 116 -4.63 14.65 -15.88
C LEU A 116 -4.63 16.03 -15.22
N GLY A 117 -3.91 16.19 -14.12
CA GLY A 117 -3.77 17.46 -13.41
C GLY A 117 -3.08 18.55 -14.26
N GLU A 118 -2.09 18.19 -15.10
CA GLU A 118 -1.46 19.10 -16.07
C GLU A 118 -2.48 19.63 -17.10
N HIS A 119 -3.51 18.84 -17.40
CA HIS A 119 -4.64 19.21 -18.25
C HIS A 119 -5.83 19.80 -17.48
N ARG A 120 -5.65 20.19 -16.21
CA ARG A 120 -6.69 20.74 -15.32
C ARG A 120 -7.88 19.80 -15.10
N ILE A 121 -7.68 18.50 -15.21
CA ILE A 121 -8.66 17.48 -14.86
C ILE A 121 -8.45 17.10 -13.42
N TRP A 122 -9.42 17.48 -12.55
CA TRP A 122 -9.36 17.14 -11.14
C TRP A 122 -9.43 15.64 -10.93
N SER A 123 -8.56 15.11 -10.09
CA SER A 123 -8.51 13.70 -9.74
C SER A 123 -8.47 13.50 -8.24
N THR A 124 -9.24 12.54 -7.73
CA THR A 124 -9.15 12.10 -6.34
C THR A 124 -8.57 10.69 -6.30
N VAL A 125 -7.43 10.55 -5.65
CA VAL A 125 -6.66 9.30 -5.57
C VAL A 125 -6.72 8.80 -4.13
N LEU A 126 -7.33 7.63 -3.91
CA LEU A 126 -7.54 7.10 -2.57
C LEU A 126 -6.85 5.76 -2.42
N ARG A 127 -5.89 5.68 -1.50
CA ARG A 127 -5.26 4.45 -1.02
C ARG A 127 -4.58 3.61 -2.11
N VAL A 128 -4.14 4.24 -3.19
CA VAL A 128 -3.35 3.55 -4.21
C VAL A 128 -1.97 3.23 -3.64
N PRO A 129 -1.49 1.97 -3.76
CA PRO A 129 -0.17 1.60 -3.28
C PRO A 129 0.96 2.36 -3.98
N ILE A 130 2.10 2.51 -3.27
CA ILE A 130 3.32 3.17 -3.79
C ILE A 130 3.08 4.64 -4.19
N THR A 131 2.33 5.35 -3.35
CA THR A 131 2.01 6.78 -3.53
C THR A 131 2.51 7.66 -2.39
N PHE A 132 3.46 7.17 -1.57
CA PHE A 132 4.00 7.97 -0.46
C PHE A 132 5.46 8.39 -0.74
N PRO A 133 5.84 9.68 -0.51
CA PRO A 133 4.95 10.80 -0.18
C PRO A 133 4.01 11.15 -1.33
N PRO A 134 2.83 11.76 -1.02
CA PRO A 134 1.83 12.10 -2.04
C PRO A 134 2.41 12.97 -3.16
N ASP A 135 2.01 12.69 -4.39
CA ASP A 135 2.35 13.50 -5.56
C ASP A 135 1.66 14.87 -5.49
N LYS A 136 2.31 15.91 -5.98
CA LYS A 136 1.70 17.24 -6.12
C LYS A 136 1.06 17.36 -7.51
N PHE A 137 -0.27 17.46 -7.56
CA PHE A 137 -1.03 17.60 -8.80
C PHE A 137 -2.34 18.36 -8.56
N TYR A 138 -3.10 18.62 -9.61
CA TYR A 138 -4.42 19.23 -9.49
C TYR A 138 -5.45 18.18 -9.06
N GLY A 139 -5.57 17.99 -7.75
CA GLY A 139 -6.41 16.93 -7.17
C GLY A 139 -6.20 16.74 -5.68
N ALA A 140 -6.69 15.62 -5.17
CA ALA A 140 -6.49 15.18 -3.80
C ALA A 140 -5.94 13.75 -3.78
N GLU A 141 -4.95 13.49 -2.93
CA GLU A 141 -4.36 12.17 -2.76
C GLU A 141 -4.29 11.78 -1.29
N LEU A 142 -4.80 10.60 -0.98
CA LEU A 142 -4.61 9.93 0.29
C LEU A 142 -3.76 8.69 0.06
N SER A 143 -2.46 8.79 0.37
CA SER A 143 -1.54 7.65 0.32
C SER A 143 -1.88 6.66 1.41
N ALA A 144 -1.84 5.38 1.09
CA ALA A 144 -2.01 4.30 2.05
C ALA A 144 -1.32 3.04 1.52
N MET A 145 -1.29 1.98 2.32
CA MET A 145 -0.56 0.74 2.04
C MET A 145 0.95 0.96 1.83
N CYS A 146 1.75 0.31 2.64
CA CYS A 146 3.22 0.44 2.63
C CYS A 146 3.72 1.88 2.86
N VAL A 147 2.96 2.69 3.58
CA VAL A 147 3.37 4.02 4.02
C VAL A 147 3.75 3.99 5.50
N PRO A 148 4.69 4.83 5.94
CA PRO A 148 4.99 4.96 7.36
C PRO A 148 3.77 5.46 8.12
N ASP A 149 3.51 4.89 9.28
CA ASP A 149 2.51 5.41 10.21
C ASP A 149 3.05 6.60 11.03
N LEU A 150 2.20 7.18 11.88
CA LEU A 150 2.59 8.29 12.75
C LEU A 150 3.68 7.92 13.77
N LEU A 151 3.90 6.65 14.04
CA LEU A 151 4.95 6.13 14.90
C LEU A 151 6.27 5.91 14.13
N GLY A 152 6.26 6.09 12.80
CA GLY A 152 7.39 5.85 11.92
C GLY A 152 7.66 4.36 11.66
N THR A 153 6.70 3.50 11.96
CA THR A 153 6.75 2.07 11.62
C THR A 153 6.16 1.81 10.23
N GLN A 154 6.36 0.61 9.70
CA GLN A 154 5.84 0.22 8.38
C GLN A 154 4.36 -0.19 8.38
N GLY A 155 3.65 0.19 9.41
CA GLY A 155 2.23 -0.04 9.61
C GLY A 155 1.94 -0.72 10.93
N THR A 156 0.84 -0.31 11.54
CA THR A 156 0.24 -1.00 12.67
C THR A 156 -0.60 -2.16 12.18
N PHE A 157 -0.64 -3.23 12.93
CA PHE A 157 -1.50 -4.38 12.65
C PHE A 157 -2.28 -4.81 13.88
N LEU A 158 -3.42 -5.44 13.67
CA LEU A 158 -4.21 -6.09 14.69
C LEU A 158 -4.12 -7.60 14.48
N LEU A 159 -3.65 -8.31 15.50
CA LEU A 159 -3.67 -9.77 15.52
C LEU A 159 -4.81 -10.27 16.41
N PHE A 160 -5.87 -10.75 15.80
CA PHE A 160 -6.94 -11.45 16.51
C PHE A 160 -6.50 -12.89 16.77
N THR A 161 -6.49 -13.33 18.01
CA THR A 161 -6.00 -14.66 18.37
C THR A 161 -6.76 -15.27 19.53
N THR A 162 -7.01 -16.56 19.46
CA THR A 162 -7.57 -17.34 20.58
C THR A 162 -6.49 -17.76 21.59
N ARG A 163 -5.21 -17.59 21.25
CA ARG A 163 -4.10 -17.93 22.15
C ARG A 163 -3.91 -16.82 23.18
N PRO A 164 -3.53 -17.15 24.43
CA PRO A 164 -3.23 -16.16 25.45
C PRO A 164 -2.20 -15.15 24.94
N ALA A 165 -2.46 -13.88 25.17
CA ALA A 165 -1.56 -12.81 24.77
C ALA A 165 -0.36 -12.75 25.71
N SER A 166 0.76 -13.31 25.34
CA SER A 166 2.03 -13.10 26.02
C SER A 166 2.91 -12.12 25.25
N GLY A 167 3.24 -11.00 25.89
CA GLY A 167 4.18 -9.99 25.38
C GLY A 167 3.57 -8.97 24.40
N ALA A 168 4.08 -7.74 24.44
CA ALA A 168 3.81 -6.72 23.45
C ALA A 168 4.69 -6.95 22.19
N PHE A 169 4.15 -6.62 21.03
CA PHE A 169 4.97 -6.57 19.82
C PHE A 169 5.98 -5.43 19.94
N LYS A 170 7.22 -5.68 19.54
CA LYS A 170 8.27 -4.64 19.50
C LYS A 170 7.99 -3.55 18.46
N GLU A 171 7.13 -3.83 17.48
CA GLU A 171 6.87 -2.99 16.32
C GLU A 171 5.35 -2.76 16.15
N GLY A 172 4.78 -1.87 16.95
CA GLY A 172 3.48 -1.21 16.68
C GLY A 172 2.22 -2.07 16.49
N GLY A 173 2.27 -3.37 16.73
CA GLY A 173 1.11 -4.26 16.61
C GLY A 173 0.32 -4.39 17.91
N GLN A 174 -0.98 -4.60 17.80
CA GLN A 174 -1.86 -4.93 18.93
C GLN A 174 -2.37 -6.35 18.80
N ARG A 175 -2.45 -7.04 19.94
CA ARG A 175 -3.14 -8.34 20.04
C ARG A 175 -4.51 -8.13 20.64
N VAL A 176 -5.50 -8.65 19.97
CA VAL A 176 -6.87 -8.70 20.46
C VAL A 176 -7.19 -10.16 20.71
N GLN A 177 -7.40 -10.50 21.98
CA GLN A 177 -7.82 -11.85 22.33
C GLN A 177 -9.28 -12.00 21.95
N VAL A 178 -9.59 -13.07 21.24
CA VAL A 178 -10.94 -13.39 20.80
C VAL A 178 -11.34 -14.78 21.28
N THR A 179 -12.63 -14.98 21.49
CA THR A 179 -13.19 -16.30 21.81
C THR A 179 -13.82 -16.87 20.55
N ARG A 180 -13.50 -18.12 20.24
CA ARG A 180 -14.13 -18.85 19.15
C ARG A 180 -15.10 -19.88 19.70
N THR A 181 -16.36 -19.81 19.27
CA THR A 181 -17.40 -20.80 19.60
C THR A 181 -17.94 -21.37 18.29
N GLY A 182 -17.51 -22.58 17.94
CA GLY A 182 -17.80 -23.17 16.62
C GLY A 182 -17.22 -22.35 15.48
N ASP A 183 -18.08 -21.85 14.58
CA ASP A 183 -17.69 -21.01 13.45
C ASP A 183 -17.82 -19.50 13.72
N ARG A 184 -18.13 -19.10 14.94
CA ARG A 184 -18.25 -17.71 15.35
C ARG A 184 -17.04 -17.26 16.13
N ILE A 185 -16.64 -16.00 15.89
CA ILE A 185 -15.63 -15.32 16.67
C ILE A 185 -16.28 -14.06 17.24
N ASP A 186 -16.26 -13.96 18.56
CA ASP A 186 -16.76 -12.78 19.28
C ASP A 186 -15.56 -11.90 19.66
N THR A 187 -15.67 -10.61 19.28
CA THR A 187 -14.71 -9.57 19.66
C THR A 187 -15.40 -8.61 20.60
N ALA A 188 -14.78 -8.31 21.72
CA ALA A 188 -15.24 -7.27 22.64
C ALA A 188 -14.95 -5.87 22.08
#